data_9b05a5af53bb0a9ae9d05e8e561e6a36
#
_entry.id   9b05a5af53bb0a9ae9d05e8e561e6a36
#
_cell.length_a   1.000
_cell.length_b   1.000
_cell.length_c   1.000
_cell.angle_alpha   90.00
_cell.angle_beta   90.00
_cell.angle_gamma   90.00
#
_symmetry.space_group_name_H-M   'P 1'
#
loop_
_entity.id
_entity.type
_entity.pdbx_description
1 polymer ?
#
loop_
_entity_poly.entity_id
_entity_poly.type
_entity_poly.pdbx_seq_one_letter_code
_entity_poly.pdbx_strand_id
1 'polypeptide(L)'
;ADVGLIAYETVSRDGLVLDEGVIVEIVHPGTGDPVGEGEVGEIVVTVLGPDYPLIRFGTGDLSAVLPGACPTGRTNTRIKGWLGRADQTTKIRGMFVHPGQVAEIVKRFPEVSRARLVVSGEMANDQMKLLVESAAAQGLSERVAEVVRDVTKLRGDVEVVAPGSLPNDGKVIEDARSYK
;
A
#
# COMPACT_ATOMS: atom_id res chain seq x y z
N ALA A 1 -1.48 8.28 -15.27
CA ALA A 1 -2.06 9.44 -14.59
C ALA A 1 -1.90 10.69 -15.46
N ASP A 2 -2.66 11.73 -15.19
CA ASP A 2 -2.64 13.00 -15.97
C ASP A 2 -1.31 13.76 -15.86
N VAL A 3 -0.44 13.33 -14.96
CA VAL A 3 0.91 13.91 -14.72
C VAL A 3 1.99 13.45 -15.72
N GLY A 4 1.66 12.57 -16.65
CA GLY A 4 2.61 12.03 -17.62
C GLY A 4 3.59 11.03 -17.01
N LEU A 5 4.86 11.05 -17.47
CA LEU A 5 5.91 10.18 -16.97
C LEU A 5 6.42 10.66 -15.61
N ILE A 6 6.30 9.82 -14.60
CA ILE A 6 6.80 10.11 -13.23
C ILE A 6 8.13 9.41 -12.99
N ALA A 7 8.22 8.14 -13.36
CA ALA A 7 9.38 7.29 -13.13
C ALA A 7 9.42 6.14 -14.14
N TYR A 8 10.58 5.56 -14.34
CA TYR A 8 10.78 4.46 -15.29
C TYR A 8 11.75 3.43 -14.75
N GLU A 9 11.59 2.18 -15.22
CA GLU A 9 12.46 1.09 -14.86
C GLU A 9 13.80 1.18 -15.60
N THR A 10 14.87 0.79 -14.96
CA THR A 10 16.21 0.65 -15.56
C THR A 10 16.55 -0.83 -15.77
N VAL A 11 17.67 -1.07 -16.46
CA VAL A 11 18.17 -2.45 -16.71
C VAL A 11 18.46 -3.23 -15.42
N SER A 12 18.68 -2.54 -14.30
CA SER A 12 18.90 -3.19 -13.00
C SER A 12 17.63 -3.76 -12.37
N ARG A 13 16.45 -3.33 -12.83
CA ARG A 13 15.14 -3.72 -12.28
C ARG A 13 15.02 -3.57 -10.76
N ASP A 14 15.74 -2.60 -10.20
CA ASP A 14 15.77 -2.29 -8.77
C ASP A 14 15.04 -0.96 -8.53
N GLY A 15 13.72 -1.01 -8.55
CA GLY A 15 12.83 0.14 -8.45
C GLY A 15 12.75 0.97 -9.72
N LEU A 16 12.06 2.11 -9.60
CA LEU A 16 11.84 3.07 -10.69
C LEU A 16 12.62 4.34 -10.41
N VAL A 17 13.37 4.80 -11.39
CA VAL A 17 14.12 6.07 -11.34
C VAL A 17 13.17 7.21 -11.70
N LEU A 18 13.17 8.30 -10.91
CA LEU A 18 12.33 9.46 -11.17
C LEU A 18 12.75 10.19 -12.46
N ASP A 19 11.74 10.64 -13.21
CA ASP A 19 11.95 11.52 -14.36
C ASP A 19 12.40 12.92 -13.92
N GLU A 20 13.18 13.58 -14.74
CA GLU A 20 13.76 14.90 -14.44
C GLU A 20 12.76 16.05 -14.63
N GLY A 21 11.64 15.80 -15.31
CA GLY A 21 10.56 16.77 -15.55
C GLY A 21 9.58 16.91 -14.39
N VAL A 22 9.77 16.16 -13.29
CA VAL A 22 8.86 16.17 -12.15
C VAL A 22 9.58 16.25 -10.81
N ILE A 23 8.91 16.84 -9.81
CA ILE A 23 9.27 16.70 -8.41
C ILE A 23 8.29 15.72 -7.78
N VAL A 24 8.79 14.71 -7.11
CA VAL A 24 7.99 13.70 -6.43
C VAL A 24 8.20 13.78 -4.92
N GLU A 25 7.11 13.85 -4.20
CA GLU A 25 7.06 13.76 -2.74
C GLU A 25 6.30 12.47 -2.37
N ILE A 26 6.73 11.79 -1.33
CA ILE A 26 5.96 10.69 -0.72
C ILE A 26 5.42 11.22 0.61
N VAL A 27 4.09 11.22 0.76
CA VAL A 27 3.42 11.89 1.87
C VAL A 27 2.42 10.96 2.57
N HIS A 28 2.10 11.27 3.82
CA HIS A 28 0.99 10.60 4.51
C HIS A 28 -0.34 10.91 3.82
N PRO A 29 -1.10 9.87 3.42
CA PRO A 29 -2.42 10.08 2.83
C PRO A 29 -3.32 10.90 3.76
N GLY A 30 -4.00 11.89 3.19
CA GLY A 30 -4.96 12.74 3.90
C GLY A 30 -4.37 13.93 4.65
N THR A 31 -3.09 13.93 5.07
CA THR A 31 -2.45 15.11 5.71
C THR A 31 -1.53 15.85 4.75
N GLY A 32 -0.86 15.14 3.84
CA GLY A 32 0.11 15.70 2.92
C GLY A 32 1.48 16.00 3.55
N ASP A 33 1.71 15.54 4.80
CA ASP A 33 3.00 15.65 5.47
C ASP A 33 3.98 14.62 4.91
N PRO A 34 5.27 14.96 4.70
CA PRO A 34 6.27 14.02 4.22
C PRO A 34 6.40 12.79 5.14
N VAL A 35 6.58 11.62 4.54
CA VAL A 35 6.89 10.38 5.27
C VAL A 35 8.39 10.24 5.54
N GLY A 36 8.76 9.32 6.44
CA GLY A 36 10.14 8.94 6.67
C GLY A 36 10.77 8.21 5.48
N GLU A 37 12.09 8.15 5.43
CA GLU A 37 12.83 7.44 4.37
C GLU A 37 12.43 5.95 4.33
N GLY A 38 12.05 5.45 3.16
CA GLY A 38 11.61 4.08 2.95
C GLY A 38 10.19 3.75 3.45
N GLU A 39 9.53 4.70 4.10
CA GLU A 39 8.13 4.57 4.52
C GLU A 39 7.19 4.71 3.31
N VAL A 40 6.08 3.96 3.34
CA VAL A 40 5.06 4.00 2.29
C VAL A 40 4.13 5.19 2.49
N GLY A 41 3.92 5.94 1.42
CA GLY A 41 2.98 7.07 1.40
C GLY A 41 2.41 7.29 0.00
N GLU A 42 1.53 8.28 -0.10
CA GLU A 42 0.95 8.71 -1.37
C GLU A 42 1.98 9.47 -2.22
N ILE A 43 2.02 9.14 -3.51
CA ILE A 43 2.83 9.87 -4.48
C ILE A 43 2.15 11.19 -4.79
N VAL A 44 2.81 12.29 -4.47
CA VAL A 44 2.43 13.65 -4.85
C VAL A 44 3.42 14.18 -5.86
N VAL A 45 2.93 14.74 -6.96
CA VAL A 45 3.75 15.14 -8.09
C VAL A 45 3.58 16.63 -8.41
N THR A 46 4.70 17.31 -8.62
CA THR A 46 4.73 18.63 -9.24
C THR A 46 5.37 18.50 -10.63
N VAL A 47 4.63 18.88 -11.68
CA VAL A 47 5.10 18.87 -13.07
C VAL A 47 5.79 20.18 -13.37
N LEU A 48 7.02 20.13 -13.88
CA LEU A 48 7.82 21.31 -14.18
C LEU A 48 7.55 21.93 -15.55
N GLY A 49 6.71 21.28 -16.38
CA GLY A 49 6.35 21.75 -17.71
C GLY A 49 5.44 22.99 -17.66
N PRO A 50 5.69 24.02 -18.52
CA PRO A 50 4.91 25.27 -18.50
C PRO A 50 3.50 25.11 -19.08
N ASP A 51 3.29 24.14 -19.97
CA ASP A 51 2.04 24.02 -20.74
C ASP A 51 0.88 23.47 -19.93
N TYR A 52 1.18 22.60 -18.95
CA TYR A 52 0.19 22.01 -18.04
C TYR A 52 0.81 21.83 -16.63
N PRO A 53 0.97 22.93 -15.89
CA PRO A 53 1.57 22.86 -14.57
C PRO A 53 0.61 22.23 -13.56
N LEU A 54 1.04 21.13 -12.95
CA LEU A 54 0.38 20.55 -11.79
C LEU A 54 1.28 20.74 -10.57
N ILE A 55 0.78 21.36 -9.52
CA ILE A 55 1.55 21.65 -8.31
C ILE A 55 1.00 20.79 -7.18
N ARG A 56 1.86 19.92 -6.61
CA ARG A 56 1.54 18.99 -5.52
C ARG A 56 0.25 18.19 -5.80
N PHE A 57 0.16 17.63 -7.01
CA PHE A 57 -0.97 16.80 -7.40
C PHE A 57 -0.90 15.43 -6.74
N GLY A 58 -1.88 15.09 -5.89
CA GLY A 58 -2.04 13.77 -5.29
C GLY A 58 -2.50 12.75 -6.33
N THR A 59 -1.68 11.72 -6.58
CA THR A 59 -2.01 10.72 -7.61
C THR A 59 -3.01 9.68 -7.12
N GLY A 60 -3.19 9.57 -5.81
CA GLY A 60 -3.95 8.50 -5.18
C GLY A 60 -3.24 7.14 -5.20
N ASP A 61 -1.97 7.10 -5.62
CA ASP A 61 -1.15 5.89 -5.66
C ASP A 61 -0.10 5.90 -4.55
N LEU A 62 0.21 4.72 -4.01
CA LEU A 62 1.21 4.54 -2.96
C LEU A 62 2.55 4.11 -3.52
N SER A 63 3.63 4.64 -2.96
CA SER A 63 5.00 4.19 -3.16
C SER A 63 5.86 4.46 -1.91
N ALA A 64 7.15 4.18 -2.02
CA ALA A 64 8.15 4.54 -1.02
C ALA A 64 9.46 4.87 -1.72
N VAL A 65 10.25 5.78 -1.14
CA VAL A 65 11.62 6.04 -1.61
C VAL A 65 12.48 4.81 -1.35
N LEU A 66 13.26 4.40 -2.36
CA LEU A 66 14.29 3.39 -2.22
C LEU A 66 15.60 4.05 -1.76
N PRO A 67 16.12 3.66 -0.60
CA PRO A 67 17.42 4.17 -0.14
C PRO A 67 18.57 3.65 -1.00
N GLY A 68 19.69 4.36 -0.94
CA GLY A 68 20.96 3.96 -1.56
C GLY A 68 21.11 4.35 -3.04
N ALA A 69 22.29 4.13 -3.56
CA ALA A 69 22.67 4.49 -4.92
C ALA A 69 21.97 3.60 -5.98
N CYS A 70 21.66 4.17 -7.13
CA CYS A 70 21.17 3.40 -8.26
C CYS A 70 22.27 2.49 -8.81
N PRO A 71 22.02 1.17 -8.99
CA PRO A 71 23.02 0.24 -9.52
C PRO A 71 23.53 0.60 -10.93
N THR A 72 22.76 1.39 -11.69
CA THR A 72 23.15 1.88 -13.03
C THR A 72 23.94 3.19 -12.99
N GLY A 73 24.30 3.69 -11.80
CA GLY A 73 25.07 4.93 -11.64
C GLY A 73 24.28 6.22 -11.81
N ARG A 74 22.93 6.15 -11.90
CA ARG A 74 22.08 7.35 -11.93
C ARG A 74 22.00 7.97 -10.53
N THR A 75 21.96 9.29 -10.47
CA THR A 75 21.87 10.06 -9.23
C THR A 75 20.43 10.40 -8.83
N ASN A 76 19.47 10.21 -9.72
CA ASN A 76 18.06 10.45 -9.47
C ASN A 76 17.54 9.56 -8.34
N THR A 77 16.64 10.09 -7.54
CA THR A 77 15.88 9.31 -6.54
C THR A 77 15.16 8.14 -7.20
N ARG A 78 15.07 7.03 -6.47
CA ARG A 78 14.31 5.84 -6.90
C ARG A 78 13.14 5.60 -5.97
N ILE A 79 12.07 5.06 -6.52
CA ILE A 79 10.88 4.64 -5.78
C ILE A 79 10.61 3.14 -6.01
N LYS A 80 9.89 2.50 -5.08
CA LYS A 80 9.56 1.07 -5.15
C LYS A 80 8.60 0.70 -6.28
N GLY A 81 7.96 1.70 -6.91
CA GLY A 81 6.89 1.50 -7.87
C GLY A 81 5.52 1.51 -7.18
N TRP A 82 4.51 0.98 -7.84
CA TRP A 82 3.13 0.99 -7.35
C TRP A 82 2.92 -0.03 -6.22
N LEU A 83 2.47 0.44 -5.05
CA LEU A 83 2.20 -0.37 -3.86
C LEU A 83 0.72 -0.44 -3.48
N GLY A 84 -0.16 0.13 -4.30
CA GLY A 84 -1.59 0.16 -4.08
C GLY A 84 -2.18 1.57 -4.16
N ARG A 85 -3.45 1.69 -3.80
CA ARG A 85 -4.18 2.96 -3.79
C ARG A 85 -4.15 3.60 -2.40
N ALA A 86 -3.97 4.91 -2.36
CA ALA A 86 -3.99 5.70 -1.12
C ALA A 86 -5.39 5.74 -0.48
N ASP A 87 -6.46 5.73 -1.29
CA ASP A 87 -7.84 5.69 -0.85
C ASP A 87 -8.24 4.36 -0.16
N GLN A 88 -7.44 3.31 -0.32
CA GLN A 88 -7.58 2.05 0.42
C GLN A 88 -6.66 1.95 1.65
N THR A 89 -5.92 3.01 1.97
CA THR A 89 -5.13 3.06 3.20
C THR A 89 -6.03 3.45 4.37
N THR A 90 -5.93 2.74 5.48
CA THR A 90 -6.69 3.06 6.69
C THR A 90 -5.79 3.15 7.91
N LYS A 91 -6.13 4.02 8.86
CA LYS A 91 -5.42 4.14 10.14
C LYS A 91 -6.09 3.28 11.19
N ILE A 92 -5.37 2.32 11.75
CA ILE A 92 -5.85 1.36 12.75
C ILE A 92 -4.99 1.52 13.99
N ARG A 93 -5.57 1.90 15.12
CA ARG A 93 -4.84 2.09 16.41
C ARG A 93 -3.59 2.95 16.26
N GLY A 94 -3.65 4.00 15.43
CA GLY A 94 -2.53 4.90 15.18
C GLY A 94 -1.57 4.50 14.07
N MET A 95 -1.63 3.27 13.56
CA MET A 95 -0.77 2.74 12.48
C MET A 95 -1.50 2.79 11.14
N PHE A 96 -0.81 3.19 10.08
CA PHE A 96 -1.34 3.09 8.72
C PHE A 96 -1.18 1.67 8.19
N VAL A 97 -2.29 1.11 7.69
CA VAL A 97 -2.31 -0.18 6.99
C VAL A 97 -2.73 0.06 5.54
N HIS A 98 -1.97 -0.51 4.61
CA HIS A 98 -2.14 -0.27 3.18
C HIS A 98 -2.20 -1.60 2.39
N PRO A 99 -2.75 -1.60 1.16
CA PRO A 99 -2.95 -2.80 0.36
C PRO A 99 -1.68 -3.63 0.12
N GLY A 100 -0.52 -2.97 0.00
CA GLY A 100 0.76 -3.67 -0.19
C GLY A 100 1.12 -4.61 0.96
N GLN A 101 0.73 -4.29 2.20
CA GLN A 101 0.94 -5.19 3.34
C GLN A 101 0.04 -6.43 3.24
N VAL A 102 -1.21 -6.28 2.80
CA VAL A 102 -2.10 -7.42 2.56
C VAL A 102 -1.55 -8.31 1.44
N ALA A 103 -1.05 -7.71 0.36
CA ALA A 103 -0.41 -8.45 -0.73
C ALA A 103 0.84 -9.21 -0.28
N GLU A 104 1.67 -8.61 0.60
CA GLU A 104 2.82 -9.28 1.20
C GLU A 104 2.42 -10.49 2.04
N ILE A 105 1.36 -10.36 2.84
CA ILE A 105 0.82 -11.49 3.62
C ILE A 105 0.38 -12.61 2.70
N VAL A 106 -0.44 -12.32 1.69
CA VAL A 106 -0.94 -13.32 0.72
C VAL A 106 0.22 -14.04 0.01
N LYS A 107 1.27 -13.30 -0.39
CA LYS A 107 2.44 -13.87 -1.07
C LYS A 107 3.16 -14.95 -0.25
N ARG A 108 3.07 -14.93 1.08
CA ARG A 108 3.69 -15.93 1.96
C ARG A 108 2.87 -17.23 2.07
N PHE A 109 1.64 -17.26 1.53
CA PHE A 109 0.72 -18.40 1.60
C PHE A 109 0.19 -18.77 0.20
N PRO A 110 0.88 -19.66 -0.54
CA PRO A 110 0.45 -20.07 -1.88
C PRO A 110 -0.96 -20.67 -1.94
N GLU A 111 -1.45 -21.20 -0.82
CA GLU A 111 -2.80 -21.75 -0.66
C GLU A 111 -3.91 -20.67 -0.54
N VAL A 112 -3.54 -19.39 -0.37
CA VAL A 112 -4.48 -18.27 -0.31
C VAL A 112 -4.62 -17.65 -1.69
N SER A 113 -5.83 -17.66 -2.25
CA SER A 113 -6.11 -17.08 -3.55
C SER A 113 -6.39 -15.58 -3.51
N ARG A 114 -7.07 -15.11 -2.45
CA ARG A 114 -7.42 -13.70 -2.24
C ARG A 114 -7.52 -13.39 -0.75
N ALA A 115 -7.36 -12.12 -0.42
CA ALA A 115 -7.60 -11.63 0.93
C ALA A 115 -8.26 -10.26 0.92
N ARG A 116 -9.03 -9.96 1.97
CA ARG A 116 -9.60 -8.65 2.26
C ARG A 116 -9.44 -8.34 3.74
N LEU A 117 -8.86 -7.18 4.03
CA LEU A 117 -8.80 -6.65 5.37
C LEU A 117 -10.07 -5.85 5.65
N VAL A 118 -10.80 -6.21 6.69
CA VAL A 118 -11.97 -5.46 7.17
C VAL A 118 -11.60 -4.78 8.47
N VAL A 119 -11.82 -3.47 8.53
CA VAL A 119 -11.65 -2.66 9.74
C VAL A 119 -13.03 -2.25 10.22
N SER A 120 -13.33 -2.57 11.46
CA SER A 120 -14.60 -2.27 12.11
C SER A 120 -14.37 -1.72 13.52
N GLY A 121 -15.43 -1.37 14.22
CA GLY A 121 -15.37 -0.87 15.58
C GLY A 121 -15.95 0.52 15.72
N GLU A 122 -16.08 0.97 16.96
CA GLU A 122 -16.49 2.33 17.33
C GLU A 122 -15.27 3.10 17.82
N MET A 123 -15.38 4.44 17.90
CA MET A 123 -14.29 5.36 18.27
C MET A 123 -13.31 4.78 19.30
N ALA A 124 -12.03 4.74 18.95
CA ALA A 124 -10.91 4.23 19.75
C ALA A 124 -10.87 2.71 20.00
N ASN A 125 -11.81 1.92 19.48
CA ASN A 125 -11.81 0.46 19.60
C ASN A 125 -11.79 -0.22 18.21
N ASP A 126 -10.76 0.09 17.42
CA ASP A 126 -10.56 -0.49 16.11
C ASP A 126 -10.37 -2.01 16.19
N GLN A 127 -11.18 -2.73 15.45
CA GLN A 127 -11.05 -4.17 15.23
C GLN A 127 -10.55 -4.40 13.79
N MET A 128 -9.57 -5.27 13.66
CA MET A 128 -8.97 -5.63 12.38
C MET A 128 -9.18 -7.12 12.13
N LYS A 129 -9.81 -7.47 11.03
CA LYS A 129 -10.04 -8.85 10.61
C LYS A 129 -9.55 -9.05 9.18
N LEU A 130 -8.68 -10.02 8.95
CA LEU A 130 -8.26 -10.44 7.61
C LEU A 130 -9.08 -11.66 7.18
N LEU A 131 -9.88 -11.50 6.13
CA LEU A 131 -10.58 -12.59 5.46
C LEU A 131 -9.65 -13.15 4.37
N VAL A 132 -9.40 -14.46 4.38
CA VAL A 132 -8.54 -15.13 3.38
C VAL A 132 -9.30 -16.25 2.69
N GLU A 133 -9.32 -16.21 1.36
CA GLU A 133 -9.91 -17.29 0.55
C GLU A 133 -8.94 -18.46 0.41
N SER A 134 -9.33 -19.61 0.94
CA SER A 134 -8.56 -20.85 0.78
C SER A 134 -9.45 -22.07 0.86
N ALA A 135 -9.12 -23.11 0.09
CA ALA A 135 -9.71 -24.44 0.21
C ALA A 135 -9.13 -25.23 1.41
N ALA A 136 -7.92 -24.86 1.87
CA ALA A 136 -7.23 -25.49 2.99
C ALA A 136 -7.43 -24.65 4.26
N ALA A 137 -8.32 -25.07 5.16
CA ALA A 137 -8.64 -24.29 6.36
C ALA A 137 -7.84 -24.68 7.61
N GLN A 138 -7.32 -25.90 7.67
CA GLN A 138 -6.74 -26.44 8.91
C GLN A 138 -5.43 -25.74 9.31
N GLY A 139 -5.43 -25.04 10.45
CA GLY A 139 -4.27 -24.33 11.01
C GLY A 139 -3.79 -23.12 10.18
N LEU A 140 -4.55 -22.73 9.15
CA LEU A 140 -4.16 -21.60 8.29
C LEU A 140 -4.38 -20.26 9.01
N SER A 141 -5.48 -20.11 9.76
CA SER A 141 -5.80 -18.87 10.47
C SER A 141 -4.72 -18.43 11.44
N GLU A 142 -4.19 -19.37 12.23
CA GLU A 142 -3.13 -19.09 13.21
C GLU A 142 -1.82 -18.68 12.52
N ARG A 143 -1.43 -19.40 11.48
CA ARG A 143 -0.21 -19.10 10.70
C ARG A 143 -0.30 -17.74 10.02
N VAL A 144 -1.46 -17.41 9.46
CA VAL A 144 -1.69 -16.11 8.82
C VAL A 144 -1.72 -15.00 9.87
N ALA A 145 -2.31 -15.22 11.06
CA ALA A 145 -2.35 -14.22 12.13
C ALA A 145 -0.95 -13.82 12.63
N GLU A 146 -0.02 -14.78 12.70
CA GLU A 146 1.38 -14.48 13.03
C GLU A 146 2.01 -13.55 11.99
N VAL A 147 1.80 -13.84 10.71
CA VAL A 147 2.33 -13.01 9.61
C VAL A 147 1.65 -11.64 9.55
N VAL A 148 0.33 -11.56 9.80
CA VAL A 148 -0.39 -10.27 9.93
C VAL A 148 0.29 -9.39 10.97
N ARG A 149 0.58 -9.94 12.16
CA ARG A 149 1.26 -9.22 13.23
C ARG A 149 2.69 -8.80 12.84
N ASP A 150 3.42 -9.68 12.14
CA ASP A 150 4.77 -9.39 11.69
C ASP A 150 4.81 -8.24 10.67
N VAL A 151 3.90 -8.26 9.69
CA VAL A 151 3.88 -7.29 8.58
C VAL A 151 3.25 -5.96 9.00
N THR A 152 2.11 -5.98 9.70
CA THR A 152 1.36 -4.76 10.06
C THR A 152 1.76 -4.16 11.41
N LYS A 153 2.48 -4.93 12.25
CA LYS A 153 2.76 -4.62 13.68
C LYS A 153 1.50 -4.52 14.54
N LEU A 154 0.35 -4.96 14.01
CA LEU A 154 -0.94 -4.98 14.68
C LEU A 154 -1.42 -6.41 14.89
N ARG A 155 -2.19 -6.62 15.95
CA ARG A 155 -2.95 -7.86 16.15
C ARG A 155 -4.30 -7.73 15.45
N GLY A 156 -4.67 -8.72 14.65
CA GLY A 156 -5.95 -8.84 13.99
C GLY A 156 -6.42 -10.29 13.97
N ASP A 157 -7.72 -10.47 13.86
CA ASP A 157 -8.32 -11.79 13.67
C ASP A 157 -8.15 -12.23 12.22
N VAL A 158 -8.08 -13.53 11.99
CA VAL A 158 -8.03 -14.13 10.66
C VAL A 158 -9.16 -15.14 10.50
N GLU A 159 -9.91 -14.99 9.44
CA GLU A 159 -10.99 -15.91 9.10
C GLU A 159 -10.75 -16.50 7.71
N VAL A 160 -10.75 -17.83 7.63
CA VAL A 160 -10.65 -18.55 6.36
C VAL A 160 -12.04 -18.70 5.77
N VAL A 161 -12.21 -18.20 4.56
CA VAL A 161 -13.49 -18.23 3.82
C VAL A 161 -13.35 -19.08 2.55
N ALA A 162 -14.46 -19.53 2.02
CA ALA A 162 -14.47 -20.35 0.80
C ALA A 162 -13.92 -19.56 -0.40
N PRO A 163 -13.20 -20.22 -1.32
CA PRO A 163 -12.75 -19.58 -2.56
C PRO A 163 -13.92 -18.95 -3.35
N GLY A 164 -13.75 -17.72 -3.81
CA GLY A 164 -14.77 -16.97 -4.55
C GLY A 164 -15.84 -16.29 -3.69
N SER A 165 -15.76 -16.34 -2.35
CA SER A 165 -16.75 -15.72 -1.46
C SER A 165 -16.52 -14.22 -1.26
N LEU A 166 -15.30 -13.72 -1.46
CA LEU A 166 -15.00 -12.30 -1.33
C LEU A 166 -15.51 -11.52 -2.56
N PRO A 167 -16.12 -10.33 -2.37
CA PRO A 167 -16.57 -9.49 -3.48
C PRO A 167 -15.42 -9.16 -4.43
N ASN A 168 -15.72 -9.15 -5.75
CA ASN A 168 -14.77 -8.76 -6.79
C ASN A 168 -14.95 -7.28 -7.17
N ASP A 169 -14.78 -6.39 -6.21
CA ASP A 169 -14.99 -4.94 -6.32
C ASP A 169 -13.67 -4.13 -6.33
N GLY A 170 -12.53 -4.82 -6.42
CA GLY A 170 -11.20 -4.21 -6.41
C GLY A 170 -10.74 -3.71 -5.04
N LYS A 171 -11.54 -3.86 -3.98
CA LYS A 171 -11.16 -3.44 -2.63
C LYS A 171 -10.38 -4.52 -1.91
N VAL A 172 -9.17 -4.16 -1.49
CA VAL A 172 -8.30 -4.99 -0.65
C VAL A 172 -8.49 -4.67 0.83
N ILE A 173 -8.79 -3.41 1.14
CA ILE A 173 -9.10 -2.95 2.49
C ILE A 173 -10.50 -2.32 2.49
N GLU A 174 -11.32 -2.71 3.43
CA GLU A 174 -12.66 -2.19 3.67
C GLU A 174 -12.72 -1.55 5.06
N ASP A 175 -12.93 -0.25 5.11
CA ASP A 175 -13.17 0.48 6.37
C ASP A 175 -14.69 0.54 6.63
N ALA A 176 -15.17 -0.35 7.49
CA ALA A 176 -16.57 -0.48 7.87
C ALA A 176 -16.90 0.25 9.18
N ARG A 177 -16.02 1.14 9.67
CA ARG A 177 -16.27 1.94 10.87
C ARG A 177 -17.34 2.99 10.62
N SER A 178 -18.24 3.18 11.58
CA SER A 178 -19.20 4.28 11.55
C SER A 178 -18.60 5.50 12.28
N TYR A 179 -18.31 6.54 11.54
CA TYR A 179 -17.95 7.84 12.09
C TYR A 179 -19.24 8.66 12.30
N LYS A 180 -19.99 8.36 13.38
CA LYS A 180 -21.12 9.20 13.81
C LYS A 180 -20.70 10.12 14.94
#